data_ccbd1ff9017217a0de268180cb2b64eb
#
_entry.id   ccbd1ff9017217a0de268180cb2b64eb
#
_cell.length_a   1.000
_cell.length_b   1.000
_cell.length_c   1.000
_cell.angle_alpha   90.00
_cell.angle_beta   90.00
_cell.angle_gamma   90.00
#
_symmetry.space_group_name_H-M   'P 1'
#
loop_
_entity.id
_entity.type
_entity.pdbx_description
1 polymer ?
#
loop_
_entity_poly.entity_id
_entity_poly.type
_entity_poly.pdbx_seq_one_letter_code
_entity_poly.pdbx_strand_id
1 'polypeptide(L)'
;MISRILAALLALLPLYESYAQRSLTAQQLDSLGYVNVKEQDSSILVDLMYAKADNFTGKLLYADLREAYLHPDAIAPLLKAQQLLKAERPDYTLIIFDAARPMHIQQQMWDVVKGTRQQNYVSNPAHGGGLHNYGLAVDISIANAQGDTIPMGSKVDHLGKEAHTDYTAIPQEALQNRRLLIKVMRQAGFRSLPSEWWHFNWVSRQVAREKYQVIP
;
A
#
# COMPACT_ATOMS: atom_id res chain seq x y z
N MET A 1 34.98 -25.40 -60.68
CA MET A 1 33.79 -25.39 -59.85
C MET A 1 34.24 -25.30 -58.38
N ILE A 2 34.20 -24.12 -57.79
CA ILE A 2 34.63 -23.88 -56.40
C ILE A 2 33.36 -23.57 -55.62
N SER A 3 32.94 -24.53 -54.78
CA SER A 3 31.77 -24.39 -53.92
C SER A 3 32.15 -23.52 -52.69
N ARG A 4 31.50 -22.35 -52.54
CA ARG A 4 31.63 -21.50 -51.34
C ARG A 4 30.61 -21.94 -50.31
N ILE A 5 31.09 -22.56 -49.24
CA ILE A 5 30.29 -22.82 -48.04
C ILE A 5 30.24 -21.53 -47.24
N LEU A 6 29.04 -20.92 -47.14
CA LEU A 6 28.75 -19.77 -46.31
C LEU A 6 28.40 -20.28 -44.89
N ALA A 7 29.31 -20.14 -43.94
CA ALA A 7 29.03 -20.44 -42.54
C ALA A 7 28.29 -19.26 -41.93
N ALA A 8 27.02 -19.47 -41.59
CA ALA A 8 26.24 -18.48 -40.82
C ALA A 8 26.62 -18.58 -39.34
N LEU A 9 27.38 -17.60 -38.85
CA LEU A 9 27.58 -17.39 -37.42
C LEU A 9 26.27 -16.81 -36.82
N LEU A 10 25.46 -17.65 -36.13
CA LEU A 10 24.42 -17.17 -35.23
C LEU A 10 25.11 -16.59 -33.97
N ALA A 11 25.15 -15.28 -33.87
CA ALA A 11 25.55 -14.61 -32.66
C ALA A 11 24.44 -14.79 -31.62
N LEU A 12 24.66 -15.66 -30.64
CA LEU A 12 23.88 -15.74 -29.40
C LEU A 12 24.17 -14.47 -28.60
N LEU A 13 23.32 -13.43 -28.76
CA LEU A 13 23.27 -12.34 -27.83
C LEU A 13 22.73 -12.86 -26.50
N PRO A 14 23.46 -12.72 -25.39
CA PRO A 14 22.90 -13.05 -24.09
C PRO A 14 21.73 -12.09 -23.85
N LEU A 15 20.54 -12.64 -23.62
CA LEU A 15 19.40 -11.91 -23.06
C LEU A 15 19.82 -11.47 -21.64
N TYR A 16 20.36 -10.28 -21.54
CA TYR A 16 20.44 -9.59 -20.28
C TYR A 16 19.01 -9.23 -19.90
N GLU A 17 18.36 -10.08 -19.11
CA GLU A 17 17.24 -9.65 -18.31
C GLU A 17 17.76 -8.51 -17.43
N SER A 18 17.38 -7.28 -17.78
CA SER A 18 17.65 -6.13 -16.91
C SER A 18 16.77 -6.33 -15.67
N TYR A 19 17.30 -6.97 -14.66
CA TYR A 19 16.76 -6.86 -13.31
C TYR A 19 16.83 -5.37 -12.96
N ALA A 20 15.68 -4.69 -13.02
CA ALA A 20 15.60 -3.32 -12.58
C ALA A 20 16.12 -3.29 -11.13
N GLN A 21 17.25 -2.61 -10.93
CA GLN A 21 17.87 -2.52 -9.62
C GLN A 21 16.85 -1.91 -8.65
N ARG A 22 16.51 -2.61 -7.56
CA ARG A 22 15.59 -2.09 -6.55
C ARG A 22 16.12 -0.78 -5.98
N SER A 23 15.21 0.13 -5.64
CA SER A 23 15.55 1.40 -5.00
C SER A 23 16.29 1.19 -3.67
N LEU A 24 17.01 2.22 -3.19
CA LEU A 24 17.71 2.14 -1.91
C LEU A 24 16.74 1.91 -0.74
N THR A 25 15.57 2.56 -0.76
CA THR A 25 14.52 2.35 0.26
C THR A 25 13.99 0.92 0.22
N ALA A 26 13.73 0.35 -0.96
CA ALA A 26 13.31 -1.04 -1.11
C ALA A 26 14.37 -2.02 -0.55
N GLN A 27 15.65 -1.82 -0.91
CA GLN A 27 16.76 -2.63 -0.38
C GLN A 27 16.87 -2.55 1.15
N GLN A 28 16.64 -1.37 1.73
CA GLN A 28 16.61 -1.21 3.18
C GLN A 28 15.46 -1.99 3.81
N LEU A 29 14.24 -1.93 3.25
CA LEU A 29 13.09 -2.69 3.73
C LEU A 29 13.33 -4.20 3.62
N ASP A 30 13.91 -4.68 2.51
CA ASP A 30 14.33 -6.08 2.35
C ASP A 30 15.32 -6.49 3.45
N SER A 31 16.33 -5.67 3.73
CA SER A 31 17.36 -5.95 4.74
C SER A 31 16.80 -6.00 6.17
N LEU A 32 15.71 -5.29 6.43
CA LEU A 32 14.97 -5.30 7.69
C LEU A 32 13.94 -6.44 7.76
N GLY A 33 13.84 -7.28 6.73
CA GLY A 33 12.96 -8.45 6.68
C GLY A 33 11.49 -8.12 6.32
N TYR A 34 11.21 -6.93 5.81
CA TYR A 34 9.89 -6.62 5.25
C TYR A 34 9.68 -7.31 3.91
N VAL A 35 8.44 -7.63 3.59
CA VAL A 35 8.08 -8.44 2.44
C VAL A 35 7.39 -7.59 1.38
N ASN A 36 7.87 -7.64 0.14
CA ASN A 36 7.22 -7.02 -1.01
C ASN A 36 5.92 -7.76 -1.33
N VAL A 37 4.79 -7.04 -1.27
CA VAL A 37 3.45 -7.60 -1.46
C VAL A 37 3.29 -8.21 -2.85
N LYS A 38 3.81 -7.58 -3.91
CA LYS A 38 3.65 -8.10 -5.28
C LYS A 38 4.42 -9.39 -5.55
N GLU A 39 5.44 -9.68 -4.77
CA GLU A 39 6.15 -10.97 -4.85
C GLU A 39 5.35 -12.12 -4.21
N GLN A 40 4.38 -11.79 -3.34
CA GLN A 40 3.51 -12.78 -2.72
C GLN A 40 2.21 -12.99 -3.50
N ASP A 41 1.66 -11.91 -4.08
CA ASP A 41 0.50 -11.97 -4.97
C ASP A 41 0.58 -10.82 -5.99
N SER A 42 0.97 -11.14 -7.22
CA SER A 42 1.11 -10.16 -8.31
C SER A 42 -0.22 -9.55 -8.75
N SER A 43 -1.36 -10.15 -8.38
CA SER A 43 -2.70 -9.62 -8.69
C SER A 43 -3.11 -8.44 -7.82
N ILE A 44 -2.49 -8.25 -6.65
CA ILE A 44 -2.69 -7.05 -5.82
C ILE A 44 -2.00 -5.86 -6.50
N LEU A 45 -2.77 -4.81 -6.77
CA LEU A 45 -2.22 -3.60 -7.38
C LEU A 45 -1.55 -2.70 -6.34
N VAL A 46 -0.56 -1.94 -6.79
CA VAL A 46 0.16 -0.96 -5.96
C VAL A 46 0.24 0.37 -6.70
N ASP A 47 -0.23 1.43 -6.06
CA ASP A 47 -0.17 2.81 -6.55
C ASP A 47 0.14 3.76 -5.39
N LEU A 48 1.39 3.74 -4.90
CA LEU A 48 1.79 4.50 -3.72
C LEU A 48 1.52 5.99 -3.89
N MET A 49 0.59 6.53 -3.08
CA MET A 49 0.16 7.92 -3.19
C MET A 49 1.26 8.92 -2.84
N TYR A 50 2.16 8.56 -1.91
CA TYR A 50 3.29 9.42 -1.51
C TYR A 50 4.48 9.36 -2.48
N ALA A 51 4.42 8.50 -3.49
CA ALA A 51 5.32 8.51 -4.65
C ALA A 51 4.89 9.52 -5.73
N LYS A 52 3.86 10.31 -5.45
CA LYS A 52 3.31 11.40 -6.28
C LYS A 52 3.13 12.64 -5.42
N ALA A 53 2.95 13.81 -6.03
CA ALA A 53 2.63 15.04 -5.30
C ALA A 53 1.11 15.21 -5.04
N ASP A 54 0.24 14.41 -5.69
CA ASP A 54 -1.22 14.42 -5.45
C ASP A 54 -1.57 13.66 -4.16
N ASN A 55 -1.17 14.21 -3.02
CA ASN A 55 -1.47 13.75 -1.68
C ASN A 55 -1.66 14.96 -0.76
N PHE A 56 -2.09 14.76 0.51
CA PHE A 56 -2.39 15.88 1.41
C PHE A 56 -1.19 16.80 1.70
N THR A 57 0.05 16.33 1.52
CA THR A 57 1.24 17.14 1.77
C THR A 57 1.61 18.03 0.58
N GLY A 58 1.08 17.74 -0.62
CA GLY A 58 1.47 18.39 -1.87
C GLY A 58 2.91 18.08 -2.31
N LYS A 59 3.57 17.08 -1.70
CA LYS A 59 4.98 16.75 -1.94
C LYS A 59 5.14 15.29 -2.35
N LEU A 60 6.15 15.02 -3.18
CA LEU A 60 6.66 13.68 -3.43
C LEU A 60 7.51 13.28 -2.22
N LEU A 61 7.01 12.35 -1.38
CA LEU A 61 7.70 11.90 -0.18
C LEU A 61 8.52 10.63 -0.42
N TYR A 62 7.98 9.67 -1.19
CA TYR A 62 8.69 8.46 -1.60
C TYR A 62 9.50 8.75 -2.86
N ALA A 63 10.73 9.23 -2.68
CA ALA A 63 11.60 9.63 -3.81
C ALA A 63 11.88 8.44 -4.75
N ASP A 64 12.17 7.27 -4.20
CA ASP A 64 12.59 6.08 -4.93
C ASP A 64 11.74 4.82 -4.70
N LEU A 65 10.91 4.76 -3.65
CA LEU A 65 10.04 3.61 -3.37
C LEU A 65 8.82 3.59 -4.30
N ARG A 66 8.57 2.42 -4.91
CA ARG A 66 7.40 2.17 -5.80
C ARG A 66 6.67 0.89 -5.44
N GLU A 67 7.22 0.09 -4.56
CA GLU A 67 6.71 -1.20 -4.08
C GLU A 67 6.05 -1.04 -2.71
N ALA A 68 4.97 -1.79 -2.47
CA ALA A 68 4.35 -1.89 -1.16
C ALA A 68 5.00 -3.02 -0.35
N TYR A 69 5.53 -2.68 0.82
CA TYR A 69 6.12 -3.61 1.77
C TYR A 69 5.27 -3.73 3.03
N LEU A 70 5.26 -4.91 3.62
CA LEU A 70 4.63 -5.17 4.93
C LEU A 70 5.54 -6.00 5.83
N HIS A 71 5.30 -5.92 7.14
CA HIS A 71 5.86 -6.88 8.07
C HIS A 71 5.37 -8.30 7.72
N PRO A 72 6.22 -9.35 7.81
CA PRO A 72 5.84 -10.73 7.46
C PRO A 72 4.52 -11.19 8.07
N ASP A 73 4.22 -10.81 9.32
CA ASP A 73 3.00 -11.18 10.03
C ASP A 73 1.71 -10.61 9.41
N ALA A 74 1.81 -9.52 8.64
CA ALA A 74 0.66 -8.90 7.98
C ALA A 74 0.42 -9.43 6.56
N ILE A 75 1.32 -10.22 6.00
CA ILE A 75 1.23 -10.72 4.62
C ILE A 75 0.11 -11.75 4.49
N ALA A 76 0.13 -12.84 5.25
CA ALA A 76 -0.90 -13.89 5.15
C ALA A 76 -2.33 -13.34 5.34
N PRO A 77 -2.60 -12.43 6.30
CA PRO A 77 -3.87 -11.72 6.39
C PRO A 77 -4.24 -10.92 5.13
N LEU A 78 -3.29 -10.20 4.53
CA LEU A 78 -3.55 -9.43 3.30
C LEU A 78 -3.93 -10.36 2.13
N LEU A 79 -3.19 -11.44 1.93
CA LEU A 79 -3.49 -12.44 0.89
C LEU A 79 -4.88 -13.07 1.12
N LYS A 80 -5.25 -13.33 2.37
CA LYS A 80 -6.59 -13.81 2.72
C LYS A 80 -7.67 -12.77 2.35
N ALA A 81 -7.45 -11.48 2.59
CA ALA A 81 -8.38 -10.42 2.18
C ALA A 81 -8.58 -10.41 0.65
N GLN A 82 -7.49 -10.54 -0.13
CA GLN A 82 -7.55 -10.64 -1.58
C GLN A 82 -8.36 -11.87 -2.04
N GLN A 83 -8.13 -13.03 -1.43
CA GLN A 83 -8.89 -14.25 -1.74
C GLN A 83 -10.38 -14.09 -1.44
N LEU A 84 -10.75 -13.49 -0.29
CA LEU A 84 -12.12 -13.20 0.09
C LEU A 84 -12.79 -12.24 -0.89
N LEU A 85 -12.07 -11.19 -1.33
CA LEU A 85 -12.57 -10.26 -2.34
C LEU A 85 -12.82 -10.98 -3.67
N LYS A 86 -11.86 -11.75 -4.15
CA LYS A 86 -11.99 -12.53 -5.40
C LYS A 86 -13.11 -13.55 -5.37
N ALA A 87 -13.40 -14.15 -4.21
CA ALA A 87 -14.51 -15.09 -4.05
C ALA A 87 -15.88 -14.42 -4.18
N GLU A 88 -16.02 -13.15 -3.74
CA GLU A 88 -17.27 -12.39 -3.88
C GLU A 88 -17.39 -11.67 -5.24
N ARG A 89 -16.27 -11.16 -5.74
CA ARG A 89 -16.18 -10.35 -6.96
C ARG A 89 -14.89 -10.74 -7.72
N PRO A 90 -14.95 -11.74 -8.59
CA PRO A 90 -13.80 -12.23 -9.35
C PRO A 90 -13.13 -11.16 -10.23
N ASP A 91 -13.90 -10.16 -10.65
CA ASP A 91 -13.50 -9.01 -11.47
C ASP A 91 -12.81 -7.88 -10.66
N TYR A 92 -12.81 -7.97 -9.32
CA TYR A 92 -12.18 -6.96 -8.46
C TYR A 92 -10.84 -7.44 -7.91
N THR A 93 -9.98 -6.49 -7.56
CA THR A 93 -8.70 -6.73 -6.88
C THR A 93 -8.43 -5.64 -5.85
N LEU A 94 -7.61 -5.95 -4.85
CA LEU A 94 -7.11 -4.95 -3.90
C LEU A 94 -6.08 -4.04 -4.58
N ILE A 95 -6.06 -2.75 -4.21
CA ILE A 95 -5.06 -1.77 -4.62
C ILE A 95 -4.53 -1.03 -3.40
N ILE A 96 -3.21 -1.05 -3.20
CA ILE A 96 -2.52 -0.47 -2.05
C ILE A 96 -2.00 0.92 -2.42
N PHE A 97 -2.29 1.91 -1.58
CA PHE A 97 -1.83 3.29 -1.70
C PHE A 97 -0.73 3.65 -0.70
N ASP A 98 -0.65 2.94 0.44
CA ASP A 98 0.45 3.03 1.39
C ASP A 98 0.52 1.76 2.26
N ALA A 99 1.76 1.44 2.73
CA ALA A 99 2.00 0.26 3.54
C ALA A 99 3.14 0.53 4.55
N ALA A 100 4.29 -0.12 4.44
CA ALA A 100 5.46 0.16 5.28
C ALA A 100 5.98 1.58 4.99
N ARG A 101 5.99 2.43 6.00
CA ARG A 101 6.36 3.85 5.91
C ARG A 101 7.53 4.14 6.85
N PRO A 102 8.72 4.50 6.33
CA PRO A 102 9.84 4.92 7.17
C PRO A 102 9.49 6.10 8.09
N MET A 103 10.09 6.16 9.27
CA MET A 103 9.78 7.17 10.28
C MET A 103 10.14 8.59 9.81
N HIS A 104 11.20 8.75 9.01
CA HIS A 104 11.57 10.04 8.45
C HIS A 104 10.48 10.60 7.49
N ILE A 105 9.75 9.72 6.77
CA ILE A 105 8.59 10.11 5.95
C ILE A 105 7.43 10.55 6.86
N GLN A 106 7.16 9.80 7.94
CA GLN A 106 6.15 10.17 8.92
C GLN A 106 6.43 11.54 9.53
N GLN A 107 7.69 11.89 9.78
CA GLN A 107 8.10 13.20 10.27
C GLN A 107 7.75 14.32 9.25
N GLN A 108 8.04 14.10 7.97
CA GLN A 108 7.71 15.08 6.93
C GLN A 108 6.20 15.31 6.82
N MET A 109 5.38 14.25 6.96
CA MET A 109 3.91 14.35 6.98
C MET A 109 3.42 15.13 8.20
N TRP A 110 3.96 14.83 9.38
CA TRP A 110 3.63 15.51 10.62
C TRP A 110 3.95 17.02 10.56
N ASP A 111 5.08 17.38 9.98
CA ASP A 111 5.51 18.78 9.87
C ASP A 111 4.56 19.64 9.01
N VAL A 112 3.81 19.02 8.09
CA VAL A 112 2.78 19.72 7.30
C VAL A 112 1.54 20.03 8.13
N VAL A 113 1.11 19.11 8.99
CA VAL A 113 -0.19 19.23 9.71
C VAL A 113 -0.06 19.74 11.15
N LYS A 114 1.12 19.69 11.72
CA LYS A 114 1.41 20.11 13.10
C LYS A 114 0.89 21.52 13.37
N GLY A 115 0.07 21.67 14.43
CA GLY A 115 -0.57 22.93 14.79
C GLY A 115 -1.82 23.28 13.98
N THR A 116 -2.24 22.46 13.03
CA THR A 116 -3.49 22.61 12.28
C THR A 116 -4.60 21.69 12.83
N ARG A 117 -5.84 21.86 12.36
CA ARG A 117 -6.94 20.95 12.68
C ARG A 117 -6.74 19.55 12.11
N GLN A 118 -5.93 19.40 11.07
CA GLN A 118 -5.65 18.14 10.39
C GLN A 118 -4.63 17.27 11.13
N GLN A 119 -3.93 17.80 12.15
CA GLN A 119 -2.95 17.01 12.91
C GLN A 119 -3.53 15.74 13.53
N ASN A 120 -4.85 15.67 13.76
CA ASN A 120 -5.50 14.49 14.35
C ASN A 120 -5.57 13.30 13.39
N TYR A 121 -5.38 13.52 12.08
CA TYR A 121 -5.34 12.47 11.05
C TYR A 121 -3.93 11.90 10.84
N VAL A 122 -2.88 12.55 11.35
CA VAL A 122 -1.50 12.12 11.16
C VAL A 122 -0.87 11.73 12.50
N SER A 123 -0.37 10.52 12.60
CA SER A 123 0.27 10.04 13.84
C SER A 123 1.54 10.83 14.14
N ASN A 124 1.67 11.30 15.40
CA ASN A 124 2.84 12.06 15.85
C ASN A 124 4.07 11.14 15.96
N PRO A 125 5.17 11.39 15.21
CA PRO A 125 6.39 10.57 15.26
C PRO A 125 7.06 10.59 16.64
N ALA A 126 6.97 11.69 17.41
CA ALA A 126 7.50 11.77 18.77
C ALA A 126 6.82 10.77 19.75
N HIS A 127 5.66 10.25 19.37
CA HIS A 127 4.93 9.22 20.13
C HIS A 127 5.00 7.84 19.46
N GLY A 128 6.06 7.55 18.69
CA GLY A 128 6.28 6.27 18.02
C GLY A 128 5.48 6.08 16.72
N GLY A 129 4.97 7.17 16.12
CA GLY A 129 4.28 7.14 14.84
C GLY A 129 2.97 6.36 14.81
N GLY A 130 2.58 5.89 13.63
CA GLY A 130 1.43 5.03 13.36
C GLY A 130 1.85 3.60 13.00
N LEU A 131 0.85 2.72 12.69
CA LEU A 131 1.16 1.32 12.40
C LEU A 131 1.83 1.11 11.03
N HIS A 132 1.71 2.03 10.10
CA HIS A 132 2.53 2.04 8.88
C HIS A 132 4.03 2.06 9.18
N ASN A 133 4.44 2.76 10.26
CA ASN A 133 5.85 2.83 10.65
C ASN A 133 6.41 1.52 11.23
N TYR A 134 5.56 0.50 11.38
CA TYR A 134 5.92 -0.86 11.72
C TYR A 134 5.65 -1.85 10.57
N GLY A 135 5.14 -1.37 9.42
CA GLY A 135 4.66 -2.22 8.34
C GLY A 135 3.44 -3.08 8.71
N LEU A 136 2.63 -2.61 9.67
CA LEU A 136 1.49 -3.33 10.24
C LEU A 136 0.14 -2.65 9.92
N ALA A 137 0.13 -1.75 8.95
CA ALA A 137 -1.07 -1.12 8.43
C ALA A 137 -1.00 -0.98 6.90
N VAL A 138 -2.16 -0.88 6.28
CA VAL A 138 -2.31 -0.59 4.86
C VAL A 138 -3.36 0.49 4.64
N ASP A 139 -3.09 1.41 3.70
CA ASP A 139 -4.09 2.25 3.06
C ASP A 139 -4.44 1.60 1.73
N ILE A 140 -5.70 1.16 1.59
CA ILE A 140 -6.09 0.21 0.55
C ILE A 140 -7.51 0.49 0.04
N SER A 141 -7.75 0.17 -1.24
CA SER A 141 -9.07 0.23 -1.87
C SER A 141 -9.29 -1.00 -2.75
N ILE A 142 -10.33 -0.95 -3.57
CA ILE A 142 -10.68 -1.96 -4.55
C ILE A 142 -10.54 -1.35 -5.94
N ALA A 143 -9.97 -2.10 -6.88
CA ALA A 143 -9.92 -1.79 -8.29
C ALA A 143 -10.75 -2.80 -9.10
N ASN A 144 -11.26 -2.36 -10.25
CA ASN A 144 -11.96 -3.20 -11.25
C ASN A 144 -10.95 -3.98 -12.12
N ALA A 145 -11.46 -4.75 -13.07
CA ALA A 145 -10.63 -5.54 -14.01
C ALA A 145 -9.72 -4.70 -14.91
N GLN A 146 -9.99 -3.40 -15.10
CA GLN A 146 -9.18 -2.46 -15.85
C GLN A 146 -8.06 -1.83 -15.00
N GLY A 147 -8.07 -2.07 -13.68
CA GLY A 147 -7.15 -1.48 -12.71
C GLY A 147 -7.60 -0.12 -12.16
N ASP A 148 -8.79 0.36 -12.55
CA ASP A 148 -9.33 1.61 -12.04
C ASP A 148 -9.96 1.40 -10.66
N THR A 149 -9.74 2.34 -9.75
CA THR A 149 -10.39 2.33 -8.43
C THR A 149 -11.89 2.49 -8.56
N ILE A 150 -12.67 1.65 -7.87
CA ILE A 150 -14.11 1.80 -7.82
C ILE A 150 -14.52 2.96 -6.89
N PRO A 151 -15.72 3.58 -7.11
CA PRO A 151 -16.16 4.72 -6.31
C PRO A 151 -16.23 4.40 -4.81
N MET A 152 -15.58 5.22 -3.97
CA MET A 152 -15.60 5.11 -2.51
C MET A 152 -16.19 6.34 -1.80
N GLY A 153 -16.63 7.36 -2.57
CA GLY A 153 -17.28 8.58 -2.04
C GLY A 153 -16.34 9.66 -1.53
N SER A 154 -15.07 9.36 -1.31
CA SER A 154 -13.96 10.31 -1.16
C SER A 154 -12.68 9.67 -1.68
N LYS A 155 -11.68 10.50 -2.00
CA LYS A 155 -10.33 9.98 -2.27
C LYS A 155 -9.74 9.35 -1.01
N VAL A 156 -8.80 8.42 -1.19
CA VAL A 156 -7.85 8.03 -0.13
C VAL A 156 -7.10 9.29 0.30
N ASP A 157 -6.67 9.36 1.56
CA ASP A 157 -5.93 10.51 2.11
C ASP A 157 -6.76 11.81 2.25
N HIS A 158 -8.08 11.73 2.14
CA HIS A 158 -8.98 12.86 2.38
C HIS A 158 -9.11 13.17 3.87
N LEU A 159 -8.55 14.32 4.31
CA LEU A 159 -8.54 14.73 5.73
C LEU A 159 -9.84 15.49 6.09
N GLY A 160 -10.98 14.81 6.06
CA GLY A 160 -12.29 15.36 6.35
C GLY A 160 -13.33 14.31 6.75
N LYS A 161 -14.52 14.76 7.17
CA LYS A 161 -15.60 13.87 7.65
C LYS A 161 -16.06 12.84 6.61
N GLU A 162 -15.90 13.14 5.32
CA GLU A 162 -16.23 12.25 4.20
C GLU A 162 -15.37 10.99 4.18
N ALA A 163 -14.21 11.01 4.86
CA ALA A 163 -13.32 9.86 5.05
C ALA A 163 -13.83 8.87 6.11
N HIS A 164 -14.67 9.32 7.05
CA HIS A 164 -15.11 8.47 8.14
C HIS A 164 -15.90 7.25 7.64
N THR A 165 -15.67 6.10 8.27
CA THR A 165 -16.31 4.83 7.90
C THR A 165 -17.82 4.83 8.08
N ASP A 166 -18.34 5.65 8.99
CA ASP A 166 -19.78 5.82 9.29
C ASP A 166 -20.42 6.98 8.51
N TYR A 167 -19.66 7.72 7.68
CA TYR A 167 -20.21 8.79 6.87
C TYR A 167 -21.08 8.25 5.73
N THR A 168 -22.37 8.57 5.74
CA THR A 168 -23.37 8.00 4.83
C THR A 168 -23.87 8.95 3.75
N ALA A 169 -23.51 10.26 3.79
CA ALA A 169 -23.93 11.23 2.78
C ALA A 169 -23.07 11.15 1.50
N ILE A 170 -22.91 9.94 0.96
CA ILE A 170 -22.21 9.59 -0.28
C ILE A 170 -23.13 8.70 -1.14
N PRO A 171 -22.84 8.54 -2.44
CA PRO A 171 -23.61 7.67 -3.33
C PRO A 171 -23.74 6.24 -2.77
N GLN A 172 -24.90 5.62 -3.01
CA GLN A 172 -25.20 4.27 -2.51
C GLN A 172 -24.19 3.23 -2.97
N GLU A 173 -23.70 3.36 -4.20
CA GLU A 173 -22.63 2.51 -4.73
C GLU A 173 -21.36 2.60 -3.86
N ALA A 174 -20.93 3.81 -3.54
CA ALA A 174 -19.75 4.03 -2.70
C ALA A 174 -19.92 3.43 -1.29
N LEU A 175 -21.13 3.51 -0.71
CA LEU A 175 -21.44 2.86 0.56
C LEU A 175 -21.32 1.34 0.46
N GLN A 176 -21.80 0.74 -0.62
CA GLN A 176 -21.71 -0.71 -0.85
C GLN A 176 -20.25 -1.13 -1.02
N ASN A 177 -19.47 -0.36 -1.79
CA ASN A 177 -18.05 -0.63 -2.01
C ASN A 177 -17.23 -0.54 -0.72
N ARG A 178 -17.46 0.50 0.12
CA ARG A 178 -16.83 0.59 1.46
C ARG A 178 -17.19 -0.59 2.35
N ARG A 179 -18.46 -1.01 2.35
CA ARG A 179 -18.92 -2.18 3.14
C ARG A 179 -18.24 -3.46 2.69
N LEU A 180 -18.09 -3.66 1.38
CA LEU A 180 -17.37 -4.81 0.82
C LEU A 180 -15.90 -4.81 1.28
N LEU A 181 -15.19 -3.69 1.10
CA LEU A 181 -13.80 -3.56 1.54
C LEU A 181 -13.65 -3.86 3.04
N ILE A 182 -14.44 -3.18 3.89
CA ILE A 182 -14.40 -3.37 5.35
C ILE A 182 -14.71 -4.82 5.72
N LYS A 183 -15.67 -5.45 5.04
CA LYS A 183 -16.05 -6.86 5.29
C LYS A 183 -14.86 -7.78 5.03
N VAL A 184 -14.26 -7.75 3.85
CA VAL A 184 -13.19 -8.68 3.48
C VAL A 184 -11.93 -8.44 4.34
N MET A 185 -11.58 -7.19 4.61
CA MET A 185 -10.44 -6.85 5.48
C MET A 185 -10.65 -7.33 6.93
N ARG A 186 -11.84 -7.14 7.49
CA ARG A 186 -12.15 -7.63 8.85
C ARG A 186 -12.20 -9.15 8.93
N GLN A 187 -12.76 -9.83 7.94
CA GLN A 187 -12.76 -11.30 7.88
C GLN A 187 -11.35 -11.88 7.73
N ALA A 188 -10.44 -11.13 7.14
CA ALA A 188 -9.02 -11.47 7.08
C ALA A 188 -8.27 -11.21 8.40
N GLY A 189 -8.88 -10.46 9.34
CA GLY A 189 -8.33 -10.18 10.67
C GLY A 189 -7.85 -8.75 10.89
N PHE A 190 -7.89 -7.89 9.87
CA PHE A 190 -7.57 -6.47 10.00
C PHE A 190 -8.65 -5.70 10.79
N ARG A 191 -8.24 -4.56 11.34
CA ARG A 191 -9.07 -3.62 12.09
C ARG A 191 -9.21 -2.33 11.31
N SER A 192 -10.43 -1.94 10.96
CA SER A 192 -10.71 -0.65 10.32
C SER A 192 -10.52 0.51 11.29
N LEU A 193 -10.09 1.66 10.78
CA LEU A 193 -10.00 2.91 11.51
C LEU A 193 -11.32 3.70 11.31
N PRO A 194 -12.00 4.20 12.37
CA PRO A 194 -13.27 4.92 12.21
C PRO A 194 -13.16 6.21 11.39
N SER A 195 -12.04 6.93 11.47
CA SER A 195 -11.82 8.21 10.77
C SER A 195 -11.42 8.07 9.29
N GLU A 196 -11.08 6.84 8.83
CA GLU A 196 -10.50 6.62 7.51
C GLU A 196 -10.99 5.28 6.94
N TRP A 197 -11.82 5.30 5.89
CA TRP A 197 -12.42 4.10 5.31
C TRP A 197 -11.41 3.17 4.62
N TRP A 198 -10.26 3.71 4.20
CA TRP A 198 -9.19 3.00 3.49
C TRP A 198 -8.13 2.38 4.43
N HIS A 199 -8.05 2.84 5.70
CA HIS A 199 -6.99 2.47 6.64
C HIS A 199 -7.34 1.22 7.45
N PHE A 200 -6.43 0.23 7.43
CA PHE A 200 -6.60 -1.01 8.16
C PHE A 200 -5.33 -1.40 8.91
N ASN A 201 -5.49 -1.65 10.22
CA ASN A 201 -4.43 -2.07 11.11
C ASN A 201 -4.46 -3.58 11.31
N TRP A 202 -3.29 -4.25 11.23
CA TRP A 202 -3.18 -5.68 11.55
C TRP A 202 -3.29 -5.95 13.06
N VAL A 203 -2.60 -5.16 13.89
CA VAL A 203 -2.60 -5.28 15.35
C VAL A 203 -3.07 -4.01 16.03
N SER A 204 -3.17 -4.00 17.37
CA SER A 204 -3.37 -2.76 18.11
C SER A 204 -2.06 -1.97 18.21
N ARG A 205 -2.16 -0.64 18.43
CA ARG A 205 -1.00 0.21 18.66
C ARG A 205 -0.15 -0.25 19.87
N GLN A 206 -0.80 -0.75 20.92
CA GLN A 206 -0.11 -1.30 22.08
C GLN A 206 0.74 -2.50 21.68
N VAL A 207 0.16 -3.49 21.01
CA VAL A 207 0.89 -4.69 20.54
C VAL A 207 2.04 -4.30 19.61
N ALA A 208 1.83 -3.33 18.71
CA ALA A 208 2.88 -2.87 17.81
C ALA A 208 4.09 -2.35 18.59
N ARG A 209 3.87 -1.49 19.59
CA ARG A 209 4.95 -0.93 20.41
C ARG A 209 5.66 -1.93 21.29
N GLU A 210 4.95 -2.96 21.74
CA GLU A 210 5.53 -3.98 22.63
C GLU A 210 6.34 -5.03 21.87
N LYS A 211 5.99 -5.33 20.62
CA LYS A 211 6.51 -6.51 19.92
C LYS A 211 7.28 -6.23 18.64
N TYR A 212 7.18 -5.03 18.08
CA TYR A 212 7.71 -4.72 16.74
C TYR A 212 8.62 -3.50 16.79
N GLN A 213 9.51 -3.40 15.82
CA GLN A 213 10.43 -2.26 15.66
C GLN A 213 9.87 -1.29 14.62
N VAL A 214 10.06 0.00 14.84
CA VAL A 214 9.77 1.02 13.83
C VAL A 214 10.77 0.96 12.68
N ILE A 215 10.32 1.26 11.48
CA ILE A 215 11.17 1.45 10.30
C ILE A 215 11.87 2.80 10.45
N PRO A 216 13.20 2.88 10.43
CA PRO A 216 13.98 4.11 10.64
C PRO A 216 13.65 5.25 9.66
#